data_959fb8bb5124ffe6eeee6cc30837ff55
#
_entry.id   959fb8bb5124ffe6eeee6cc30837ff55
#
_cell.length_a   1.000
_cell.length_b   1.000
_cell.length_c   1.000
_cell.angle_alpha   90.00
_cell.angle_beta   90.00
_cell.angle_gamma   90.00
#
_symmetry.space_group_name_H-M   'P 1'
#
loop_
_entity.id
_entity.type
_entity.pdbx_description
1 polymer ?
#
loop_
_entity_poly.entity_id
_entity_poly.type
_entity_poly.pdbx_seq_one_letter_code
_entity_poly.pdbx_strand_id
1 'polypeptide(L)'
;MSTPDPPLWFRQLTDRESGKAAPESGQAEDAATNAPPSDARRRRHIRRAAMRWLVAERAPTGAACDVITRIRRIRADVAAFWSQPVRNSQSEGPERILQPEHTLIIECSSRRDQCWPDCADSARVAPQLVELLHKPAELESDIRRDEPHLRDTNTLFEEYAEWRYDHTRNPDYKRLRAEIENLEHALYAGTRFERIREAALADELYLAVPEELIEPEELADGWGLLWIRNDMSVEVKRQAVVRDCLP
;
A
#
# COMPACT_ATOMS: atom_id res chain seq x y z
N MET A 1 19.39 22.30 23.67
CA MET A 1 19.62 21.98 22.24
C MET A 1 18.36 22.45 21.53
N SER A 2 18.48 23.53 20.72
CA SER A 2 17.31 24.08 19.99
C SER A 2 17.05 23.17 18.79
N THR A 3 15.81 22.71 18.66
CA THR A 3 15.33 22.02 17.46
C THR A 3 15.48 22.95 16.25
N PRO A 4 16.04 22.52 15.13
CA PRO A 4 16.13 23.33 13.94
C PRO A 4 14.74 23.69 13.43
N ASP A 5 14.55 24.95 13.00
CA ASP A 5 13.32 25.42 12.37
C ASP A 5 12.95 24.57 11.16
N PRO A 6 11.69 24.17 10.99
CA PRO A 6 11.26 23.40 9.84
C PRO A 6 11.47 24.18 8.53
N PRO A 7 11.84 23.52 7.44
CA PRO A 7 12.12 24.17 6.16
C PRO A 7 10.91 24.91 5.59
N LEU A 8 11.15 25.96 4.81
CA LEU A 8 10.14 26.91 4.29
C LEU A 8 8.98 26.23 3.54
N TRP A 9 9.21 25.13 2.84
CA TRP A 9 8.18 24.39 2.13
C TRP A 9 7.16 23.69 3.07
N PHE A 10 7.58 23.36 4.29
CA PHE A 10 6.68 22.79 5.31
C PHE A 10 5.67 23.83 5.81
N ARG A 11 6.08 25.09 5.96
CA ARG A 11 5.18 26.20 6.32
C ARG A 11 4.12 26.45 5.24
N GLN A 12 4.49 26.33 3.95
CA GLN A 12 3.54 26.50 2.84
C GLN A 12 2.46 25.41 2.74
N LEU A 13 2.73 24.19 3.22
CA LEU A 13 1.73 23.11 3.28
C LEU A 13 0.72 23.33 4.41
N THR A 14 1.15 23.88 5.54
CA THR A 14 0.26 24.15 6.68
C THR A 14 -0.61 25.40 6.46
N ASP A 15 -0.11 26.42 5.76
CA ASP A 15 -0.82 27.68 5.50
C ASP A 15 -1.90 27.55 4.41
N ARG A 16 -1.75 26.62 3.44
CA ARG A 16 -2.77 26.37 2.43
C ARG A 16 -4.04 25.66 2.96
N GLU A 17 -3.95 24.96 4.08
CA GLU A 17 -5.13 24.31 4.71
C GLU A 17 -5.90 25.23 5.65
N SER A 18 -5.33 26.36 6.08
CA SER A 18 -5.94 27.30 7.04
C SER A 18 -6.80 28.41 6.40
N GLY A 19 -6.84 28.51 5.09
CA GLY A 19 -7.39 29.65 4.34
C GLY A 19 -8.72 29.41 3.63
N LYS A 20 -9.74 28.81 4.28
CA LYS A 20 -11.14 28.94 3.84
C LYS A 20 -12.03 29.22 5.02
N ALA A 21 -12.37 30.50 5.19
CA ALA A 21 -13.44 30.94 6.06
C ALA A 21 -14.78 30.35 5.56
N ALA A 22 -15.49 29.68 6.45
CA ALA A 22 -16.83 29.17 6.21
C ALA A 22 -17.88 30.30 6.43
N PRO A 23 -19.00 30.28 5.69
CA PRO A 23 -20.16 31.07 6.06
C PRO A 23 -20.91 30.38 7.20
N GLU A 24 -21.26 31.17 8.21
CA GLU A 24 -22.13 30.79 9.32
C GLU A 24 -23.55 30.49 8.80
N SER A 25 -24.02 29.26 8.98
CA SER A 25 -25.44 28.93 9.01
C SER A 25 -25.68 27.78 9.98
N GLY A 26 -26.50 28.06 11.00
CA GLY A 26 -26.64 27.25 12.19
C GLY A 26 -27.50 26.00 12.03
N GLN A 27 -27.28 25.12 13.01
CA GLN A 27 -28.23 24.14 13.55
C GLN A 27 -28.81 23.09 12.60
N ALA A 28 -27.99 22.09 12.23
CA ALA A 28 -28.45 20.73 11.82
C ALA A 28 -27.31 19.69 11.73
N GLU A 29 -26.30 19.69 12.62
CA GLU A 29 -25.10 18.83 12.46
C GLU A 29 -24.81 17.83 13.58
N ASP A 30 -25.72 17.59 14.54
CA ASP A 30 -25.41 16.71 15.67
C ASP A 30 -25.76 15.21 15.46
N ALA A 31 -26.24 14.79 14.29
CA ALA A 31 -26.64 13.40 14.05
C ALA A 31 -25.73 12.60 13.09
N ALA A 32 -24.72 13.21 12.49
CA ALA A 32 -23.88 12.56 11.46
C ALA A 32 -22.50 12.05 11.96
N THR A 33 -22.21 12.12 13.26
CA THR A 33 -20.82 12.00 13.78
C THR A 33 -20.42 10.60 14.23
N ASN A 34 -21.26 9.55 14.08
CA ASN A 34 -20.98 8.21 14.59
C ASN A 34 -20.74 7.11 13.50
N ALA A 35 -20.68 7.46 12.23
CA ALA A 35 -20.29 6.48 11.21
C ALA A 35 -18.76 6.29 11.25
N PRO A 36 -18.26 5.02 11.21
CA PRO A 36 -16.82 4.78 11.18
C PRO A 36 -16.21 5.50 9.96
N PRO A 37 -15.03 6.12 10.10
CA PRO A 37 -14.41 6.85 9.02
C PRO A 37 -14.21 5.94 7.79
N SER A 38 -14.50 6.46 6.59
CA SER A 38 -14.30 5.72 5.35
C SER A 38 -12.83 5.27 5.23
N ASP A 39 -12.59 4.17 4.53
CA ASP A 39 -11.26 3.60 4.30
C ASP A 39 -10.28 4.64 3.71
N ALA A 40 -10.73 5.41 2.74
CA ALA A 40 -9.96 6.51 2.17
C ALA A 40 -9.56 7.59 3.21
N ARG A 41 -10.44 7.89 4.16
CA ARG A 41 -10.16 8.83 5.26
C ARG A 41 -9.12 8.24 6.22
N ARG A 42 -9.23 6.95 6.58
CA ARG A 42 -8.25 6.25 7.43
C ARG A 42 -6.88 6.21 6.77
N ARG A 43 -6.79 5.82 5.49
CA ARG A 43 -5.53 5.77 4.76
C ARG A 43 -4.88 7.16 4.66
N ARG A 44 -5.66 8.22 4.41
CA ARG A 44 -5.15 9.60 4.43
C ARG A 44 -4.58 9.99 5.79
N HIS A 45 -5.21 9.53 6.87
CA HIS A 45 -4.77 9.78 8.25
C HIS A 45 -3.41 9.09 8.52
N ILE A 46 -3.28 7.82 8.16
CA ILE A 46 -2.02 7.05 8.27
C ILE A 46 -0.90 7.75 7.49
N ARG A 47 -1.16 8.10 6.22
CA ARG A 47 -0.19 8.79 5.37
C ARG A 47 0.26 10.13 5.96
N ARG A 48 -0.65 10.89 6.57
CA ARG A 48 -0.31 12.15 7.25
C ARG A 48 0.56 11.93 8.49
N ALA A 49 0.27 10.90 9.29
CA ALA A 49 1.08 10.52 10.45
C ALA A 49 2.49 10.08 10.02
N ALA A 50 2.58 9.20 9.03
CA ALA A 50 3.85 8.73 8.47
C ALA A 50 4.70 9.89 7.90
N MET A 51 4.08 10.84 7.19
CA MET A 51 4.77 12.04 6.69
C MET A 51 5.30 12.92 7.82
N ARG A 52 4.50 13.14 8.87
CA ARG A 52 4.93 13.93 10.06
C ARG A 52 6.12 13.29 10.76
N TRP A 53 6.04 11.98 11.00
CA TRP A 53 7.13 11.21 11.59
C TRP A 53 8.40 11.32 10.75
N LEU A 54 8.29 11.12 9.44
CA LEU A 54 9.39 11.19 8.50
C LEU A 54 10.10 12.56 8.56
N VAL A 55 9.34 13.64 8.57
CA VAL A 55 9.89 15.00 8.62
C VAL A 55 10.51 15.31 10.00
N ALA A 56 9.84 14.89 11.08
CA ALA A 56 10.28 15.19 12.44
C ALA A 56 11.49 14.36 12.87
N GLU A 57 11.51 13.07 12.58
CA GLU A 57 12.52 12.13 13.10
C GLU A 57 13.67 11.90 12.12
N ARG A 58 13.42 12.00 10.81
CA ARG A 58 14.39 11.64 9.78
C ARG A 58 14.92 12.85 9.01
N ALA A 59 14.27 14.03 9.11
CA ALA A 59 14.68 15.30 8.49
C ALA A 59 15.18 15.15 7.03
N PRO A 60 14.36 14.64 6.10
CA PRO A 60 14.78 14.45 4.72
C PRO A 60 15.02 15.78 4.01
N THR A 61 15.84 15.79 2.96
CA THR A 61 16.01 16.94 2.08
C THR A 61 14.71 17.28 1.35
N GLY A 62 13.96 16.25 0.96
CA GLY A 62 12.64 16.41 0.37
C GLY A 62 11.77 15.18 0.62
N ALA A 63 10.45 15.42 0.75
CA ALA A 63 9.46 14.37 0.87
C ALA A 63 8.17 14.74 0.13
N ALA A 64 7.48 13.76 -0.41
CA ALA A 64 6.21 13.95 -1.11
C ALA A 64 5.28 12.75 -0.91
N CYS A 65 3.97 13.00 -1.10
CA CYS A 65 2.94 11.96 -1.13
C CYS A 65 2.55 11.63 -2.57
N ASP A 66 2.01 10.43 -2.78
CA ASP A 66 1.48 9.95 -4.06
C ASP A 66 2.51 10.01 -5.21
N VAL A 67 3.75 9.61 -4.93
CA VAL A 67 4.87 9.70 -5.88
C VAL A 67 4.82 8.55 -6.87
N ILE A 68 4.86 8.88 -8.17
CA ILE A 68 4.99 7.89 -9.24
C ILE A 68 6.46 7.47 -9.29
N THR A 69 6.73 6.18 -9.11
CA THR A 69 8.09 5.65 -9.17
C THR A 69 8.55 5.45 -10.63
N ARG A 70 9.85 5.15 -10.82
CA ARG A 70 10.40 4.82 -12.15
C ARG A 70 9.65 3.64 -12.82
N ILE A 71 9.05 2.77 -12.03
CA ILE A 71 8.15 1.75 -12.52
C ILE A 71 6.73 2.32 -12.49
N ARG A 72 6.24 2.83 -13.62
CA ARG A 72 4.97 3.58 -13.75
C ARG A 72 3.74 2.93 -13.12
N ARG A 73 3.76 1.61 -12.89
CA ARG A 73 2.67 0.86 -12.24
C ARG A 73 2.72 0.89 -10.71
N ILE A 74 3.86 1.32 -10.14
CA ILE A 74 4.06 1.39 -8.70
C ILE A 74 4.02 2.86 -8.29
N ARG A 75 3.15 3.16 -7.36
CA ARG A 75 2.95 4.48 -6.78
C ARG A 75 3.20 4.39 -5.29
N ALA A 76 4.13 5.18 -4.78
CA ALA A 76 4.44 5.25 -3.36
C ALA A 76 3.48 6.21 -2.65
N ASP A 77 2.94 5.81 -1.50
CA ASP A 77 2.09 6.68 -0.69
C ASP A 77 2.88 7.87 -0.11
N VAL A 78 4.10 7.62 0.37
CA VAL A 78 5.06 8.64 0.81
C VAL A 78 6.43 8.25 0.28
N ALA A 79 7.16 9.20 -0.25
CA ALA A 79 8.56 9.02 -0.63
C ALA A 79 9.40 10.18 -0.12
N ALA A 80 10.64 9.90 0.23
CA ALA A 80 11.60 10.87 0.69
C ALA A 80 12.99 10.60 0.13
N PHE A 81 13.83 11.65 0.11
CA PHE A 81 15.23 11.54 -0.24
C PHE A 81 16.08 12.46 0.62
N TRP A 82 17.32 12.06 0.79
CA TRP A 82 18.40 12.85 1.37
C TRP A 82 19.43 13.13 0.29
N SER A 83 19.95 14.31 0.28
CA SER A 83 20.95 14.73 -0.71
C SER A 83 21.90 15.74 -0.12
N GLN A 84 23.12 15.73 -0.61
CA GLN A 84 24.13 16.75 -0.29
C GLN A 84 24.48 17.58 -1.51
N PRO A 85 24.81 18.86 -1.29
CA PRO A 85 25.31 19.71 -2.37
C PRO A 85 26.75 19.34 -2.70
N VAL A 86 26.98 18.88 -3.92
CA VAL A 86 28.32 18.63 -4.45
C VAL A 86 28.68 19.64 -5.55
N ARG A 87 29.96 19.94 -5.73
CA ARG A 87 30.41 20.75 -6.87
C ARG A 87 30.30 19.91 -8.14
N ASN A 88 29.64 20.45 -9.14
CA ASN A 88 29.67 19.87 -10.47
C ASN A 88 31.05 20.13 -11.09
N SER A 89 31.88 19.10 -11.19
CA SER A 89 33.21 19.18 -11.79
C SER A 89 33.19 19.26 -13.33
N GLN A 90 32.02 19.14 -13.95
CA GLN A 90 31.88 19.12 -15.42
C GLN A 90 31.35 20.43 -16.02
N SER A 91 30.95 21.41 -15.21
CA SER A 91 30.47 22.70 -15.71
C SER A 91 31.52 23.78 -15.55
N GLU A 92 31.60 24.71 -16.51
CA GLU A 92 32.43 25.93 -16.44
C GLU A 92 31.86 26.92 -15.42
N GLY A 93 31.91 26.58 -14.14
CA GLY A 93 31.45 27.44 -13.04
C GLY A 93 31.17 26.68 -11.76
N PRO A 94 30.97 27.38 -10.63
CA PRO A 94 30.70 26.76 -9.34
C PRO A 94 29.25 26.35 -9.21
N GLU A 95 28.76 25.55 -10.11
CA GLU A 95 27.40 25.00 -10.01
C GLU A 95 27.36 23.87 -8.98
N ARG A 96 26.55 24.05 -7.95
CA ARG A 96 26.28 23.01 -6.95
C ARG A 96 25.11 22.20 -7.44
N ILE A 97 25.31 20.89 -7.56
CA ILE A 97 24.24 19.92 -7.81
C ILE A 97 23.89 19.18 -6.52
N LEU A 98 22.63 18.79 -6.37
CA LEU A 98 22.21 17.91 -5.29
C LEU A 98 22.48 16.46 -5.72
N GLN A 99 23.38 15.80 -5.00
CA GLN A 99 23.63 14.37 -5.19
C GLN A 99 22.76 13.60 -4.20
N PRO A 100 21.91 12.68 -4.67
CA PRO A 100 21.14 11.83 -3.77
C PRO A 100 22.08 10.90 -2.99
N GLU A 101 21.81 10.74 -1.70
CA GLU A 101 22.58 9.85 -0.82
C GLU A 101 21.72 8.69 -0.33
N HIS A 102 20.44 8.96 -0.13
CA HIS A 102 19.54 7.99 0.48
C HIS A 102 18.11 8.25 0.07
N THR A 103 17.32 7.19 -0.06
CA THR A 103 15.91 7.23 -0.45
C THR A 103 15.07 6.35 0.45
N LEU A 104 13.82 6.75 0.67
CA LEU A 104 12.88 6.01 1.50
C LEU A 104 11.48 6.03 0.89
N ILE A 105 10.79 4.90 0.94
CA ILE A 105 9.37 4.76 0.56
C ILE A 105 8.58 4.23 1.76
N ILE A 106 7.40 4.80 1.99
CA ILE A 106 6.41 4.29 2.95
C ILE A 106 5.13 3.98 2.18
N GLU A 107 4.68 2.73 2.26
CA GLU A 107 3.35 2.29 1.85
C GLU A 107 2.39 2.38 3.03
N CYS A 108 1.16 2.81 2.80
CA CYS A 108 0.17 3.03 3.87
C CYS A 108 -1.04 2.11 3.63
N SER A 109 -1.40 1.33 4.63
CA SER A 109 -2.59 0.49 4.59
C SER A 109 -3.44 0.69 5.84
N SER A 110 -4.76 0.76 5.66
CA SER A 110 -5.72 0.95 6.76
C SER A 110 -6.43 -0.33 7.18
N ARG A 111 -6.26 -1.42 6.42
CA ARG A 111 -6.94 -2.69 6.61
C ARG A 111 -5.99 -3.85 6.33
N ARG A 112 -6.18 -4.95 7.06
CA ARG A 112 -5.35 -6.15 6.92
C ARG A 112 -5.44 -6.80 5.54
N ASP A 113 -6.64 -6.79 4.93
CA ASP A 113 -6.84 -7.34 3.60
C ASP A 113 -6.10 -6.58 2.48
N GLN A 114 -5.75 -5.31 2.71
CA GLN A 114 -4.90 -4.53 1.81
C GLN A 114 -3.41 -4.89 1.92
N CYS A 115 -3.00 -5.49 3.05
CA CYS A 115 -1.65 -5.98 3.28
C CYS A 115 -1.47 -7.44 2.85
N TRP A 116 -2.57 -8.12 2.56
CA TRP A 116 -2.57 -9.49 2.10
C TRP A 116 -2.35 -9.54 0.56
N PRO A 117 -1.55 -10.43 0.01
CA PRO A 117 -0.71 -11.43 0.68
C PRO A 117 0.69 -10.94 1.08
N ASP A 118 0.97 -9.65 0.94
CA ASP A 118 2.29 -9.04 1.15
C ASP A 118 2.83 -9.21 2.59
N CYS A 119 1.92 -9.32 3.56
CA CYS A 119 2.23 -9.53 4.97
C CYS A 119 1.82 -10.93 5.44
N ALA A 120 1.95 -11.92 4.59
CA ALA A 120 1.72 -13.31 4.94
C ALA A 120 3.03 -14.08 4.87
N ASP A 121 3.22 -14.95 5.85
CA ASP A 121 4.26 -15.96 5.75
C ASP A 121 4.00 -16.82 4.49
N SER A 122 4.96 -16.89 3.59
CA SER A 122 4.88 -17.70 2.37
C SER A 122 4.58 -19.18 2.69
N ALA A 123 5.00 -19.67 3.87
CA ALA A 123 4.66 -20.99 4.37
C ALA A 123 3.17 -21.18 4.65
N ARG A 124 2.40 -20.11 4.85
CA ARG A 124 0.94 -20.16 5.03
C ARG A 124 0.17 -19.99 3.73
N VAL A 125 0.73 -19.32 2.73
CA VAL A 125 0.06 -19.05 1.46
C VAL A 125 -0.22 -20.35 0.70
N ALA A 126 0.74 -21.26 0.61
CA ALA A 126 0.58 -22.52 -0.09
C ALA A 126 -0.52 -23.43 0.50
N PRO A 127 -0.59 -23.69 1.83
CA PRO A 127 -1.68 -24.46 2.43
C PRO A 127 -3.06 -23.80 2.21
N GLN A 128 -3.17 -22.48 2.30
CA GLN A 128 -4.41 -21.77 2.07
C GLN A 128 -4.87 -21.88 0.62
N LEU A 129 -3.94 -21.77 -0.34
CA LEU A 129 -4.28 -21.97 -1.74
C LEU A 129 -4.84 -23.38 -1.98
N VAL A 130 -4.22 -24.41 -1.40
CA VAL A 130 -4.71 -25.79 -1.49
C VAL A 130 -6.13 -25.91 -0.92
N GLU A 131 -6.40 -25.33 0.25
CA GLU A 131 -7.75 -25.32 0.85
C GLU A 131 -8.77 -24.61 -0.06
N LEU A 132 -8.40 -23.46 -0.62
CA LEU A 132 -9.30 -22.69 -1.49
C LEU A 132 -9.57 -23.38 -2.82
N LEU A 133 -8.62 -24.13 -3.37
CA LEU A 133 -8.81 -24.88 -4.62
C LEU A 133 -9.85 -26.00 -4.52
N HIS A 134 -10.21 -26.44 -3.33
CA HIS A 134 -11.28 -27.42 -3.11
C HIS A 134 -12.69 -26.82 -3.01
N LYS A 135 -12.81 -25.52 -2.73
CA LYS A 135 -14.11 -24.83 -2.54
C LYS A 135 -14.91 -24.54 -3.82
N PRO A 136 -14.31 -24.37 -5.02
CA PRO A 136 -15.07 -24.08 -6.23
C PRO A 136 -16.11 -25.13 -6.58
N ALA A 137 -15.85 -26.41 -6.31
CA ALA A 137 -16.72 -27.51 -6.71
C ALA A 137 -18.16 -27.41 -6.16
N GLU A 138 -18.31 -26.92 -4.92
CA GLU A 138 -19.64 -26.72 -4.30
C GLU A 138 -20.36 -25.54 -4.97
N LEU A 139 -19.69 -24.41 -5.15
CA LEU A 139 -20.25 -23.22 -5.80
C LEU A 139 -20.55 -23.48 -7.29
N GLU A 140 -19.73 -24.28 -7.97
CA GLU A 140 -19.98 -24.69 -9.36
C GLU A 140 -21.23 -25.52 -9.49
N SER A 141 -21.53 -26.40 -8.52
CA SER A 141 -22.79 -27.16 -8.48
C SER A 141 -23.99 -26.23 -8.37
N ASP A 142 -23.93 -25.21 -7.52
CA ASP A 142 -24.98 -24.21 -7.40
C ASP A 142 -25.14 -23.38 -8.67
N ILE A 143 -24.04 -22.95 -9.28
CA ILE A 143 -24.05 -22.21 -10.55
C ILE A 143 -24.67 -23.04 -11.66
N ARG A 144 -24.34 -24.32 -11.78
CA ARG A 144 -24.96 -25.22 -12.78
C ARG A 144 -26.47 -25.28 -12.65
N ARG A 145 -26.96 -25.27 -11.41
CA ARG A 145 -28.40 -25.28 -11.13
C ARG A 145 -29.07 -23.95 -11.45
N ASP A 146 -28.40 -22.83 -11.03
CA ASP A 146 -29.03 -21.50 -11.03
C ASP A 146 -28.80 -20.75 -12.34
N GLU A 147 -27.69 -21.06 -13.06
CA GLU A 147 -27.27 -20.41 -14.32
C GLU A 147 -27.02 -21.40 -15.47
N PRO A 148 -28.06 -22.22 -15.87
CA PRO A 148 -27.91 -23.24 -16.90
C PRO A 148 -27.50 -22.71 -18.27
N HIS A 149 -27.65 -21.39 -18.52
CA HIS A 149 -27.25 -20.72 -19.76
C HIS A 149 -25.70 -20.60 -19.91
N LEU A 150 -24.95 -20.87 -18.86
CA LEU A 150 -23.47 -20.87 -18.90
C LEU A 150 -22.88 -22.17 -19.46
N ARG A 151 -23.75 -23.18 -19.69
CA ARG A 151 -23.35 -24.43 -20.33
C ARG A 151 -23.06 -24.17 -21.81
N ASP A 152 -21.92 -24.63 -22.30
CA ASP A 152 -21.64 -24.60 -23.73
C ASP A 152 -22.44 -25.71 -24.41
N THR A 153 -23.32 -25.31 -25.34
CA THR A 153 -24.25 -26.24 -26.05
C THR A 153 -23.63 -26.84 -27.33
N ASN A 154 -22.39 -26.54 -27.63
CA ASN A 154 -21.73 -27.01 -28.85
C ASN A 154 -21.27 -28.48 -28.78
N THR A 155 -21.46 -29.15 -27.65
CA THR A 155 -21.09 -30.56 -27.48
C THR A 155 -22.29 -31.47 -27.62
N LEU A 156 -22.15 -32.53 -28.45
CA LEU A 156 -23.18 -33.58 -28.66
C LEU A 156 -23.36 -34.50 -27.43
N PHE A 157 -22.40 -34.53 -26.53
CA PHE A 157 -22.42 -35.39 -25.35
C PHE A 157 -22.43 -34.51 -24.08
N GLU A 158 -23.40 -34.75 -23.20
CA GLU A 158 -23.60 -34.00 -21.95
C GLU A 158 -22.38 -34.11 -21.02
N GLU A 159 -21.65 -35.22 -21.06
CA GLU A 159 -20.49 -35.52 -20.24
C GLU A 159 -19.29 -34.61 -20.52
N TYR A 160 -19.21 -34.04 -21.73
CA TYR A 160 -18.14 -33.17 -22.19
C TYR A 160 -18.56 -31.71 -22.32
N ALA A 161 -19.72 -31.33 -21.75
CA ALA A 161 -20.18 -29.96 -21.77
C ALA A 161 -19.26 -29.07 -20.92
N GLU A 162 -18.60 -28.12 -21.54
CA GLU A 162 -17.83 -27.09 -20.83
C GLU A 162 -18.75 -26.04 -20.23
N TRP A 163 -18.38 -25.56 -19.03
CA TRP A 163 -19.12 -24.55 -18.32
C TRP A 163 -18.28 -23.26 -18.24
N ARG A 164 -18.88 -22.13 -18.65
CA ARG A 164 -18.22 -20.82 -18.65
C ARG A 164 -18.41 -20.12 -17.31
N TYR A 165 -17.78 -20.65 -16.27
CA TYR A 165 -17.86 -20.09 -14.92
C TYR A 165 -17.31 -18.67 -14.79
N ASP A 166 -16.44 -18.23 -15.72
CA ASP A 166 -15.94 -16.87 -15.83
C ASP A 166 -17.04 -15.82 -16.06
N HIS A 167 -18.16 -16.25 -16.68
CA HIS A 167 -19.33 -15.41 -16.94
C HIS A 167 -20.42 -15.49 -15.86
N THR A 168 -20.23 -16.26 -14.80
CA THR A 168 -21.23 -16.38 -13.73
C THR A 168 -21.54 -15.03 -13.07
N ARG A 169 -22.76 -14.89 -12.58
CA ARG A 169 -23.19 -13.74 -11.76
C ARG A 169 -23.01 -13.98 -10.28
N ASN A 170 -22.68 -15.20 -9.87
CA ASN A 170 -22.49 -15.56 -8.47
C ASN A 170 -21.36 -14.75 -7.83
N PRO A 171 -21.66 -13.88 -6.83
CA PRO A 171 -20.66 -13.00 -6.24
C PRO A 171 -19.64 -13.76 -5.38
N ASP A 172 -20.03 -14.88 -4.77
CA ASP A 172 -19.15 -15.67 -3.91
C ASP A 172 -18.13 -16.43 -4.73
N TYR A 173 -18.54 -16.98 -5.88
CA TYR A 173 -17.62 -17.59 -6.83
C TYR A 173 -16.61 -16.59 -7.38
N LYS A 174 -17.06 -15.39 -7.77
CA LYS A 174 -16.14 -14.33 -8.23
C LYS A 174 -15.14 -13.93 -7.18
N ARG A 175 -15.60 -13.81 -5.91
CA ARG A 175 -14.71 -13.48 -4.78
C ARG A 175 -13.68 -14.59 -4.55
N LEU A 176 -14.13 -15.85 -4.55
CA LEU A 176 -13.26 -17.01 -4.39
C LEU A 176 -12.22 -17.11 -5.51
N ARG A 177 -12.63 -16.91 -6.76
CA ARG A 177 -11.70 -16.90 -7.92
C ARG A 177 -10.66 -15.79 -7.81
N ALA A 178 -11.07 -14.57 -7.44
CA ALA A 178 -10.14 -13.46 -7.24
C ALA A 178 -9.15 -13.72 -6.09
N GLU A 179 -9.59 -14.38 -5.01
CA GLU A 179 -8.72 -14.77 -3.90
C GLU A 179 -7.69 -15.83 -4.33
N ILE A 180 -8.13 -16.88 -5.05
CA ILE A 180 -7.24 -17.89 -5.62
C ILE A 180 -6.21 -17.25 -6.56
N GLU A 181 -6.63 -16.39 -7.48
CA GLU A 181 -5.74 -15.71 -8.42
C GLU A 181 -4.71 -14.83 -7.70
N ASN A 182 -5.11 -14.12 -6.64
CA ASN A 182 -4.19 -13.32 -5.83
C ASN A 182 -3.14 -14.18 -5.12
N LEU A 183 -3.55 -15.33 -4.58
CA LEU A 183 -2.62 -16.26 -3.91
C LEU A 183 -1.68 -16.94 -4.91
N GLU A 184 -2.19 -17.38 -6.06
CA GLU A 184 -1.36 -17.92 -7.14
C GLU A 184 -0.35 -16.87 -7.62
N HIS A 185 -0.81 -15.63 -7.82
CA HIS A 185 0.08 -14.54 -8.22
C HIS A 185 1.16 -14.28 -7.16
N ALA A 186 0.81 -14.32 -5.87
CA ALA A 186 1.77 -14.17 -4.79
C ALA A 186 2.82 -15.28 -4.76
N LEU A 187 2.40 -16.53 -5.00
CA LEU A 187 3.32 -17.68 -4.99
C LEU A 187 4.25 -17.71 -6.21
N TYR A 188 3.75 -17.34 -7.40
CA TYR A 188 4.48 -17.55 -8.66
C TYR A 188 5.11 -16.28 -9.22
N ALA A 189 4.54 -15.11 -8.94
CA ALA A 189 5.01 -13.84 -9.48
C ALA A 189 5.63 -12.91 -8.43
N GLY A 190 5.68 -13.34 -7.17
CA GLY A 190 6.06 -12.53 -6.02
C GLY A 190 4.99 -11.53 -5.58
N THR A 191 5.01 -11.17 -4.32
CA THR A 191 4.10 -10.17 -3.76
C THR A 191 4.40 -8.76 -4.29
N ARG A 192 3.50 -7.81 -4.09
CA ARG A 192 3.75 -6.40 -4.44
C ARG A 192 4.99 -5.88 -3.70
N PHE A 193 5.16 -6.24 -2.43
CA PHE A 193 6.29 -5.80 -1.61
C PHE A 193 7.60 -6.41 -2.08
N GLU A 194 7.61 -7.68 -2.48
CA GLU A 194 8.80 -8.32 -3.09
C GLU A 194 9.18 -7.63 -4.38
N ARG A 195 8.22 -7.33 -5.26
CA ARG A 195 8.48 -6.63 -6.53
C ARG A 195 9.01 -5.21 -6.31
N ILE A 196 8.50 -4.47 -5.31
CA ILE A 196 9.04 -3.15 -4.94
C ILE A 196 10.49 -3.29 -4.47
N ARG A 197 10.75 -4.32 -3.66
CA ARG A 197 12.08 -4.62 -3.14
C ARG A 197 13.07 -5.03 -4.24
N GLU A 198 12.69 -5.94 -5.12
CA GLU A 198 13.52 -6.42 -6.24
C GLU A 198 13.81 -5.32 -7.25
N ALA A 199 12.87 -4.43 -7.45
CA ALA A 199 13.03 -3.28 -8.32
C ALA A 199 13.98 -2.22 -7.76
N ALA A 200 14.48 -2.39 -6.52
CA ALA A 200 15.38 -1.46 -5.85
C ALA A 200 14.90 0.00 -5.96
N LEU A 201 13.63 0.25 -5.61
CA LEU A 201 13.01 1.56 -5.80
C LEU A 201 13.46 2.60 -4.75
N ALA A 202 13.88 2.14 -3.58
CA ALA A 202 14.41 2.96 -2.50
C ALA A 202 15.31 2.13 -1.57
N ASP A 203 16.19 2.81 -0.86
CA ASP A 203 17.15 2.20 0.08
C ASP A 203 16.44 1.68 1.33
N GLU A 204 15.41 2.35 1.80
CA GLU A 204 14.55 1.90 2.90
C GLU A 204 13.09 1.80 2.45
N LEU A 205 12.44 0.71 2.86
CA LEU A 205 11.02 0.43 2.57
C LEU A 205 10.27 0.22 3.88
N TYR A 206 9.21 0.98 4.10
CA TYR A 206 8.36 0.88 5.29
C TYR A 206 6.91 0.63 4.94
N LEU A 207 6.24 -0.13 5.80
CA LEU A 207 4.78 -0.24 5.83
C LEU A 207 4.25 0.52 7.05
N ALA A 208 3.33 1.45 6.84
CA ALA A 208 2.63 2.17 7.90
C ALA A 208 1.18 1.66 8.00
N VAL A 209 0.80 1.20 9.19
CA VAL A 209 -0.52 0.62 9.48
C VAL A 209 -1.04 1.12 10.82
N PRO A 210 -2.36 1.01 11.10
CA PRO A 210 -2.87 1.15 12.47
C PRO A 210 -2.14 0.23 13.43
N GLU A 211 -2.01 0.66 14.68
CA GLU A 211 -1.41 -0.13 15.76
C GLU A 211 -2.04 -1.53 15.80
N GLU A 212 -1.22 -2.56 15.98
CA GLU A 212 -1.60 -3.99 16.08
C GLU A 212 -2.29 -4.59 14.85
N LEU A 213 -2.32 -3.88 13.71
CA LEU A 213 -2.95 -4.42 12.50
C LEU A 213 -2.12 -5.53 11.86
N ILE A 214 -0.80 -5.38 11.84
CA ILE A 214 0.20 -6.32 11.34
C ILE A 214 1.31 -6.44 12.37
N GLU A 215 1.70 -7.67 12.69
CA GLU A 215 2.83 -7.93 13.57
C GLU A 215 4.17 -7.93 12.80
N PRO A 216 5.30 -7.64 13.47
CA PRO A 216 6.61 -7.59 12.81
C PRO A 216 7.00 -8.89 12.09
N GLU A 217 6.55 -10.04 12.61
CA GLU A 217 6.83 -11.38 12.07
C GLU A 217 6.05 -11.67 10.78
N GLU A 218 4.94 -10.97 10.56
CA GLU A 218 4.10 -11.14 9.37
C GLU A 218 4.61 -10.30 8.19
N LEU A 219 5.53 -9.36 8.45
CA LEU A 219 6.00 -8.40 7.45
C LEU A 219 7.05 -9.04 6.54
N ALA A 220 6.97 -8.72 5.25
CA ALA A 220 7.93 -9.15 4.25
C ALA A 220 9.38 -8.79 4.63
N ASP A 221 10.33 -9.61 4.23
CA ASP A 221 11.75 -9.43 4.53
C ASP A 221 12.30 -8.10 4.01
N GLY A 222 13.08 -7.44 4.86
CA GLY A 222 13.73 -6.17 4.54
C GLY A 222 12.82 -4.94 4.70
N TRP A 223 11.52 -5.11 4.90
CA TRP A 223 10.61 -4.00 5.19
C TRP A 223 10.63 -3.62 6.67
N GLY A 224 10.51 -2.33 6.95
CA GLY A 224 10.25 -1.77 8.28
C GLY A 224 8.75 -1.64 8.54
N LEU A 225 8.36 -1.61 9.81
CA LEU A 225 6.97 -1.49 10.26
C LEU A 225 6.78 -0.26 11.13
N LEU A 226 5.82 0.57 10.76
CA LEU A 226 5.37 1.73 11.51
C LEU A 226 3.94 1.49 12.00
N TRP A 227 3.73 1.48 13.29
CA TRP A 227 2.40 1.49 13.88
C TRP A 227 1.95 2.93 14.12
N ILE A 228 0.76 3.23 13.64
CA ILE A 228 0.13 4.54 13.78
C ILE A 228 -0.97 4.44 14.83
N ARG A 229 -0.81 5.16 15.92
CA ARG A 229 -1.80 5.24 16.98
C ARG A 229 -2.93 6.24 16.65
N ASN A 230 -4.00 6.17 17.41
CA ASN A 230 -5.16 7.04 17.22
C ASN A 230 -4.85 8.54 17.43
N ASP A 231 -3.84 8.85 18.23
CA ASP A 231 -3.33 10.21 18.46
C ASP A 231 -2.36 10.71 17.39
N MET A 232 -2.18 9.94 16.31
CA MET A 232 -1.22 10.20 15.23
C MET A 232 0.26 10.03 15.61
N SER A 233 0.56 9.52 16.79
CA SER A 233 1.93 9.13 17.13
C SER A 233 2.34 7.90 16.33
N VAL A 234 3.63 7.80 16.03
CA VAL A 234 4.21 6.71 15.23
C VAL A 234 5.19 5.95 16.10
N GLU A 235 5.00 4.64 16.16
CA GLU A 235 5.93 3.72 16.79
C GLU A 235 6.63 2.87 15.74
N VAL A 236 7.96 2.87 15.72
CA VAL A 236 8.75 2.01 14.84
C VAL A 236 8.86 0.63 15.48
N LYS A 237 8.09 -0.33 14.98
CA LYS A 237 8.07 -1.71 15.50
C LYS A 237 9.19 -2.57 14.92
N ARG A 238 9.55 -2.29 13.66
CA ARG A 238 10.65 -2.95 12.97
C ARG A 238 11.36 -1.93 12.09
N GLN A 239 12.69 -1.86 12.17
CA GLN A 239 13.49 -1.03 11.29
C GLN A 239 13.58 -1.67 9.90
N ALA A 240 13.55 -0.86 8.86
CA ALA A 240 13.83 -1.33 7.51
C ALA A 240 15.30 -1.74 7.38
N VAL A 241 15.55 -2.72 6.53
CA VAL A 241 16.92 -3.06 6.14
C VAL A 241 17.37 -2.06 5.08
N VAL A 242 18.43 -1.33 5.38
CA VAL A 242 19.02 -0.38 4.43
C VAL A 242 19.69 -1.14 3.29
N ARG A 243 19.44 -0.70 2.08
CA ARG A 243 20.04 -1.21 0.83
C ARG A 243 20.70 -0.06 0.11
N ASP A 244 21.69 -0.37 -0.67
CA ASP A 244 22.28 0.58 -1.62
C ASP A 244 21.57 0.41 -2.96
N CYS A 245 20.57 1.27 -3.21
CA CYS A 245 19.74 1.27 -4.41
C CYS A 245 20.05 2.43 -5.36
N LEU A 246 20.97 3.32 -4.96
CA LEU A 246 21.41 4.42 -5.82
C LEU A 246 22.35 3.88 -6.91
N PRO A 247 22.21 4.35 -8.16
CA PRO A 247 23.07 3.96 -9.28
C PRO A 247 24.46 4.54 -9.18
#